data_07b715982208a541fba7fdbb48a06a61
#
_entry.id   07b715982208a541fba7fdbb48a06a61
#
_cell.length_a   1.000
_cell.length_b   1.000
_cell.length_c   1.000
_cell.angle_alpha   90.00
_cell.angle_beta   90.00
_cell.angle_gamma   90.00
#
_symmetry.space_group_name_H-M   'P 1'
#
loop_
_entity.id
_entity.type
_entity.pdbx_description
1 polymer ?
#
loop_
_entity_poly.entity_id
_entity_poly.type
_entity_poly.pdbx_seq_one_letter_code
_entity_poly.pdbx_strand_id
1 'polypeptide(L)'
;MIETILRKMFSYKDPEEFKENAEYVKPRVTGSFPAYWYKGGIEANYKELKLQAQGRKNERFVKKLTITKYAEGHYYAKAESGVLTGTTKESNIEPDEYGLEIKKRNGKWAIERIKGLESMNNNGN
;
A
#
# COMPACT_ATOMS: atom_id res chain seq x y z
N MET A 1 -5.53 -2.42 14.17
CA MET A 1 -4.28 -3.03 13.97
C MET A 1 -3.93 -3.31 12.53
N ILE A 2 -4.61 -4.23 11.85
CA ILE A 2 -4.31 -4.42 10.43
C ILE A 2 -4.67 -3.17 9.62
N GLU A 3 -5.70 -2.46 10.01
CA GLU A 3 -6.06 -1.22 9.31
C GLU A 3 -4.92 -0.21 9.37
N THR A 4 -4.30 -0.03 10.53
CA THR A 4 -3.18 0.89 10.67
C THR A 4 -2.03 0.51 9.75
N ILE A 5 -1.73 -0.79 9.68
CA ILE A 5 -0.66 -1.29 8.83
C ILE A 5 -0.96 -1.01 7.35
N LEU A 6 -2.18 -1.34 6.91
CA LEU A 6 -2.56 -1.13 5.51
C LEU A 6 -2.55 0.34 5.14
N ARG A 7 -3.04 1.22 6.02
CA ARG A 7 -3.02 2.64 5.73
C ARG A 7 -1.59 3.17 5.62
N LYS A 8 -0.69 2.67 6.46
CA LYS A 8 0.72 3.08 6.37
C LYS A 8 1.40 2.53 5.13
N MET A 9 0.98 1.37 4.63
CA MET A 9 1.51 0.85 3.37
C MET A 9 1.04 1.68 2.19
N PHE A 10 -0.23 2.07 2.18
CA PHE A 10 -0.87 2.67 1.01
C PHE A 10 -0.92 4.20 1.04
N SER A 11 -0.36 4.85 2.04
CA SER A 11 -0.41 6.31 2.10
C SER A 11 0.86 6.92 2.66
N TYR A 12 1.22 8.05 2.13
CA TYR A 12 2.30 8.93 2.61
C TYR A 12 2.17 10.26 1.89
N LYS A 13 2.50 11.33 2.59
CA LYS A 13 2.40 12.67 2.00
C LYS A 13 3.71 13.12 1.34
N ASP A 14 4.82 12.47 1.69
CA ASP A 14 6.13 12.79 1.14
C ASP A 14 7.07 11.61 1.34
N PRO A 15 8.28 11.65 0.74
CA PRO A 15 9.21 10.53 0.87
C PRO A 15 9.62 10.23 2.30
N GLU A 16 9.72 11.23 3.16
CA GLU A 16 10.08 11.01 4.56
C GLU A 16 9.02 10.21 5.28
N GLU A 17 7.76 10.53 5.05
CA GLU A 17 6.67 9.77 5.65
C GLU A 17 6.60 8.34 5.08
N PHE A 18 6.90 8.18 3.78
CA PHE A 18 7.01 6.84 3.22
C PHE A 18 8.01 6.01 4.03
N LYS A 19 9.19 6.58 4.29
CA LYS A 19 10.24 5.86 5.00
C LYS A 19 9.80 5.50 6.42
N GLU A 20 9.22 6.45 7.14
CA GLU A 20 8.72 6.21 8.50
C GLU A 20 7.67 5.11 8.51
N ASN A 21 6.72 5.20 7.58
CA ASN A 21 5.65 4.21 7.49
C ASN A 21 6.19 2.83 7.14
N ALA A 22 7.13 2.76 6.20
CA ALA A 22 7.70 1.48 5.79
C ALA A 22 8.49 0.84 6.93
N GLU A 23 9.23 1.65 7.71
CA GLU A 23 9.98 1.15 8.86
C GLU A 23 9.06 0.62 9.95
N TYR A 24 7.88 1.20 10.09
CA TYR A 24 6.88 0.69 11.03
C TYR A 24 6.29 -0.63 10.53
N VAL A 25 5.97 -0.71 9.24
CA VAL A 25 5.25 -1.83 8.65
C VAL A 25 6.14 -3.07 8.50
N LYS A 26 7.34 -2.90 7.99
CA LYS A 26 8.19 -4.03 7.58
C LYS A 26 8.40 -5.10 8.66
N PRO A 27 8.70 -4.76 9.91
CA PRO A 27 8.88 -5.81 10.92
C PRO A 27 7.58 -6.50 11.33
N ARG A 28 6.43 -5.98 10.93
CA ARG A 28 5.13 -6.47 11.35
C ARG A 28 4.41 -7.29 10.32
N VAL A 29 4.95 -7.37 9.09
CA VAL A 29 4.30 -8.08 7.99
C VAL A 29 5.23 -9.09 7.35
N THR A 30 4.61 -10.05 6.64
CA THR A 30 5.30 -11.01 5.81
C THR A 30 4.38 -11.33 4.64
N GLY A 31 4.84 -12.17 3.71
CA GLY A 31 4.01 -12.60 2.59
C GLY A 31 4.44 -12.00 1.27
N SER A 32 3.79 -12.45 0.22
CA SER A 32 4.17 -12.06 -1.14
C SER A 32 3.89 -10.60 -1.44
N PHE A 33 2.85 -10.03 -0.84
CA PHE A 33 2.52 -8.64 -1.14
C PHE A 33 3.52 -7.64 -0.54
N PRO A 34 3.90 -7.72 0.74
CA PRO A 34 4.95 -6.83 1.23
C PRO A 34 6.26 -6.97 0.48
N ALA A 35 6.63 -8.20 0.08
CA ALA A 35 7.83 -8.42 -0.70
C ALA A 35 7.79 -7.70 -2.04
N TYR A 36 6.64 -7.72 -2.69
CA TYR A 36 6.42 -6.99 -3.94
C TYR A 36 6.39 -5.48 -3.70
N TRP A 37 5.65 -5.06 -2.67
CA TRP A 37 5.41 -3.63 -2.39
C TRP A 37 6.69 -2.88 -2.07
N TYR A 38 7.57 -3.51 -1.30
CA TYR A 38 8.83 -2.91 -0.88
C TYR A 38 10.03 -3.49 -1.64
N LYS A 39 9.80 -3.93 -2.86
CA LYS A 39 10.86 -4.55 -3.67
C LYS A 39 12.06 -3.61 -3.78
N GLY A 40 13.24 -4.16 -3.53
CA GLY A 40 14.46 -3.37 -3.54
C GLY A 40 14.82 -2.76 -2.19
N GLY A 41 13.90 -2.82 -1.22
CA GLY A 41 14.15 -2.32 0.12
C GLY A 41 13.63 -0.92 0.36
N ILE A 42 13.54 -0.55 1.63
CA ILE A 42 13.00 0.75 2.02
C ILE A 42 13.87 1.89 1.51
N GLU A 43 15.18 1.75 1.67
CA GLU A 43 16.10 2.83 1.32
C GLU A 43 16.09 3.12 -0.18
N ALA A 44 16.07 2.06 -1.01
CA ALA A 44 16.03 2.23 -2.46
C ALA A 44 14.75 2.91 -2.90
N ASN A 45 13.62 2.51 -2.32
CA ASN A 45 12.33 3.14 -2.63
C ASN A 45 12.28 4.59 -2.17
N TYR A 46 12.85 4.88 -1.02
CA TYR A 46 12.91 6.23 -0.49
C TYR A 46 13.71 7.15 -1.44
N LYS A 47 14.87 6.68 -1.88
CA LYS A 47 15.70 7.44 -2.80
C LYS A 47 14.99 7.69 -4.13
N GLU A 48 14.31 6.67 -4.63
CA GLU A 48 13.56 6.80 -5.87
C GLU A 48 12.45 7.83 -5.75
N LEU A 49 11.71 7.81 -4.65
CA LEU A 49 10.65 8.78 -4.43
C LEU A 49 11.19 10.19 -4.34
N LYS A 50 12.35 10.38 -3.71
CA LYS A 50 12.97 11.70 -3.62
C LYS A 50 13.38 12.21 -5.00
N LEU A 51 13.91 11.32 -5.84
CA LEU A 51 14.28 11.70 -7.20
C LEU A 51 13.05 12.08 -8.02
N GLN A 52 11.98 11.29 -7.91
CA GLN A 52 10.75 11.56 -8.64
C GLN A 52 10.09 12.85 -8.18
N ALA A 53 10.14 13.13 -6.89
CA ALA A 53 9.50 14.31 -6.35
C ALA A 53 10.14 15.60 -6.86
N GLN A 54 11.47 15.70 -6.75
CA GLN A 54 12.22 16.88 -7.22
C GLN A 54 11.54 18.20 -6.86
N GLY A 55 11.11 18.32 -5.61
CA GLY A 55 10.43 19.52 -5.14
C GLY A 55 8.97 19.61 -5.53
N ARG A 56 8.45 18.63 -6.24
CA ARG A 56 7.04 18.58 -6.60
C ARG A 56 6.31 17.61 -5.67
N LYS A 57 4.98 17.66 -5.72
CA LYS A 57 4.17 16.77 -4.92
C LYS A 57 4.31 15.33 -5.41
N ASN A 58 4.50 14.43 -4.48
CA ASN A 58 4.53 13.00 -4.76
C ASN A 58 3.93 12.30 -3.55
N GLU A 59 2.62 12.22 -3.56
CA GLU A 59 1.83 11.76 -2.42
C GLU A 59 1.00 10.55 -2.82
N ARG A 60 0.96 9.54 -1.96
CA ARG A 60 0.03 8.42 -2.11
C ARG A 60 -1.06 8.57 -1.05
N PHE A 61 -2.30 8.37 -1.46
CA PHE A 61 -3.43 8.49 -0.54
C PHE A 61 -4.36 7.28 -0.69
N VAL A 62 -5.02 6.95 0.40
CA VAL A 62 -6.03 5.89 0.39
C VAL A 62 -7.36 6.52 0.02
N LYS A 63 -7.94 6.04 -1.08
CA LYS A 63 -9.26 6.49 -1.51
C LYS A 63 -10.33 5.72 -0.77
N LYS A 64 -10.16 4.40 -0.63
CA LYS A 64 -11.10 3.55 0.07
C LYS A 64 -10.38 2.31 0.55
N LEU A 65 -10.61 1.93 1.79
CA LEU A 65 -10.05 0.71 2.36
C LEU A 65 -11.19 -0.07 3.01
N THR A 66 -11.45 -1.26 2.49
CA THR A 66 -12.49 -2.14 3.00
C THR A 66 -11.80 -3.37 3.58
N ILE A 67 -12.07 -3.65 4.86
CA ILE A 67 -11.49 -4.81 5.54
C ILE A 67 -12.64 -5.66 6.06
N THR A 68 -12.64 -6.93 5.67
CA THR A 68 -13.67 -7.87 6.09
C THR A 68 -13.03 -9.00 6.89
N LYS A 69 -13.44 -9.15 8.14
CA LYS A 69 -13.01 -10.25 8.98
C LYS A 69 -13.92 -11.44 8.72
N TYR A 70 -13.37 -12.58 8.35
CA TYR A 70 -14.17 -13.76 8.12
C TYR A 70 -13.88 -14.89 9.11
N ALA A 71 -12.80 -14.77 9.88
CA ALA A 71 -12.48 -15.70 10.96
C ALA A 71 -11.47 -15.00 11.85
N GLU A 72 -11.23 -15.55 13.03
CA GLU A 72 -10.24 -14.98 13.94
C GLU A 72 -8.86 -14.97 13.29
N GLY A 73 -8.25 -13.77 13.19
CA GLY A 73 -6.95 -13.62 12.56
C GLY A 73 -6.95 -13.75 11.05
N HIS A 74 -8.12 -13.80 10.41
CA HIS A 74 -8.26 -13.97 8.96
C HIS A 74 -9.12 -12.85 8.39
N TYR A 75 -8.56 -12.13 7.41
CA TYR A 75 -9.24 -10.99 6.82
C TYR A 75 -9.07 -10.96 5.32
N TYR A 76 -10.04 -10.35 4.65
CA TYR A 76 -9.88 -9.91 3.27
C TYR A 76 -9.89 -8.39 3.27
N ALA A 77 -9.06 -7.80 2.44
CA ALA A 77 -9.04 -6.36 2.32
C ALA A 77 -9.03 -5.96 0.85
N LYS A 78 -9.67 -4.84 0.56
CA LYS A 78 -9.61 -4.22 -0.74
C LYS A 78 -9.14 -2.80 -0.52
N ALA A 79 -7.99 -2.46 -1.12
CA ALA A 79 -7.41 -1.15 -0.99
C ALA A 79 -7.50 -0.43 -2.33
N GLU A 80 -8.16 0.72 -2.32
CA GLU A 80 -8.22 1.61 -3.48
C GLU A 80 -7.42 2.84 -3.12
N SER A 81 -6.37 3.10 -3.86
CA SER A 81 -5.49 4.22 -3.56
C SER A 81 -5.14 4.96 -4.83
N GLY A 82 -4.43 6.05 -4.69
CA GLY A 82 -3.98 6.82 -5.82
C GLY A 82 -2.67 7.50 -5.51
N VAL A 83 -1.92 7.80 -6.55
CA VAL A 83 -0.70 8.57 -6.45
C VAL A 83 -0.96 9.92 -7.08
N LEU A 84 -0.65 10.98 -6.34
CA LEU A 84 -0.80 12.35 -6.79
C LEU A 84 0.59 12.92 -7.04
N THR A 85 0.88 13.23 -8.31
CA THR A 85 2.20 13.75 -8.68
C THR A 85 2.06 15.10 -9.37
N GLY A 86 3.13 15.89 -9.30
CA GLY A 86 3.17 17.19 -9.94
C GLY A 86 2.78 18.33 -9.01
N THR A 87 2.51 19.48 -9.61
CA THR A 87 2.07 20.65 -8.85
C THR A 87 0.55 20.56 -8.62
N THR A 88 0.03 21.44 -7.77
CA THR A 88 -1.39 21.47 -7.49
C THR A 88 -2.23 21.62 -8.75
N LYS A 89 -1.76 22.40 -9.72
CA LYS A 89 -2.50 22.64 -10.96
C LYS A 89 -2.31 21.52 -11.98
N GLU A 90 -1.18 20.83 -11.93
CA GLU A 90 -0.79 19.85 -12.94
C GLU A 90 -0.79 18.43 -12.39
N SER A 91 -1.36 18.24 -11.23
CA SER A 91 -1.33 16.95 -10.59
C SER A 91 -2.09 15.91 -11.40
N ASN A 92 -1.49 14.75 -11.51
CA ASN A 92 -2.12 13.57 -12.09
C ASN A 92 -2.43 12.60 -10.98
N ILE A 93 -3.56 11.92 -11.12
CA ILE A 93 -3.95 10.89 -10.17
C ILE A 93 -3.87 9.55 -10.88
N GLU A 94 -3.01 8.68 -10.38
CA GLU A 94 -2.87 7.33 -10.92
C GLU A 94 -3.51 6.38 -9.92
N PRO A 95 -4.71 5.90 -10.21
CA PRO A 95 -5.40 5.00 -9.28
C PRO A 95 -4.85 3.59 -9.37
N ASP A 96 -4.85 2.91 -8.24
CA ASP A 96 -4.57 1.48 -8.22
C ASP A 96 -5.49 0.82 -7.20
N GLU A 97 -5.61 -0.50 -7.34
CA GLU A 97 -6.54 -1.26 -6.54
C GLU A 97 -5.95 -2.64 -6.28
N TYR A 98 -6.00 -3.07 -5.03
CA TYR A 98 -5.46 -4.36 -4.64
C TYR A 98 -6.46 -5.12 -3.79
N GLY A 99 -6.63 -6.40 -4.10
CA GLY A 99 -7.33 -7.34 -3.25
C GLY A 99 -6.29 -8.14 -2.47
N LEU A 100 -6.51 -8.28 -1.17
CA LEU A 100 -5.53 -8.88 -0.28
C LEU A 100 -6.19 -9.92 0.62
N GLU A 101 -5.51 -11.05 0.81
CA GLU A 101 -5.84 -12.00 1.85
C GLU A 101 -4.82 -11.83 2.96
N ILE A 102 -5.30 -11.74 4.20
CA ILE A 102 -4.46 -11.38 5.32
C ILE A 102 -4.69 -12.37 6.45
N LYS A 103 -3.61 -12.96 6.96
CA LYS A 103 -3.67 -13.91 8.07
C LYS A 103 -2.63 -13.53 9.12
N LYS A 104 -3.01 -13.66 10.38
CA LYS A 104 -2.05 -13.44 11.45
C LYS A 104 -1.32 -14.73 11.74
N ARG A 105 0.01 -14.70 11.70
CA ARG A 105 0.85 -15.87 11.95
C ARG A 105 2.07 -15.46 12.74
N ASN A 106 2.27 -16.11 13.88
CA ASN A 106 3.46 -15.89 14.72
C ASN A 106 3.70 -14.40 15.03
N GLY A 107 2.63 -13.68 15.34
CA GLY A 107 2.73 -12.27 15.69
C GLY A 107 2.88 -11.32 14.52
N LYS A 108 2.91 -11.83 13.31
CA LYS A 108 3.03 -11.00 12.10
C LYS A 108 1.81 -11.20 11.21
N TRP A 109 1.58 -10.20 10.36
CA TRP A 109 0.50 -10.27 9.37
C TRP A 109 1.05 -10.76 8.04
N ALA A 110 0.58 -11.93 7.59
CA ALA A 110 0.93 -12.47 6.27
C ALA A 110 -0.07 -11.89 5.27
N ILE A 111 0.44 -11.14 4.29
CA ILE A 111 -0.41 -10.43 3.33
C ILE A 111 -0.11 -10.94 1.94
N GLU A 112 -1.15 -11.50 1.28
CA GLU A 112 -1.04 -12.07 -0.05
C GLU A 112 -1.98 -11.35 -1.00
N ARG A 113 -1.54 -11.23 -2.24
CA ARG A 113 -2.33 -10.57 -3.28
C ARG A 113 -3.33 -11.56 -3.88
N ILE A 114 -4.57 -11.10 -4.05
CA ILE A 114 -5.63 -11.91 -4.67
C ILE A 114 -5.83 -11.40 -6.09
N LYS A 115 -5.16 -12.04 -7.06
CA LYS A 115 -5.19 -11.60 -8.45
C LYS A 115 -6.57 -11.70 -9.08
N GLY A 116 -7.30 -12.73 -8.76
CA GLY A 116 -8.64 -12.92 -9.33
C GLY A 116 -9.56 -11.78 -8.96
N LEU A 117 -9.47 -11.31 -7.73
CA LEU A 117 -10.32 -10.23 -7.27
C LEU A 117 -10.02 -8.94 -8.03
N GLU A 118 -8.75 -8.66 -8.26
CA GLU A 118 -8.35 -7.48 -9.03
C GLU A 118 -8.84 -7.55 -10.47
N SER A 119 -8.72 -8.71 -11.09
CA SER A 119 -9.20 -8.90 -12.45
C SER A 119 -10.69 -8.68 -12.56
N MET A 120 -11.45 -9.19 -11.61
CA MET A 120 -12.88 -9.01 -11.58
C MET A 120 -13.26 -7.54 -11.51
N ASN A 121 -12.56 -6.78 -10.69
CA ASN A 121 -12.81 -5.35 -10.56
C ASN A 121 -12.50 -4.60 -11.84
N ASN A 122 -11.41 -4.97 -12.50
CA ASN A 122 -11.00 -4.31 -13.74
C ASN A 122 -11.92 -4.63 -14.90
N ASN A 123 -12.45 -5.83 -14.90
CA ASN A 123 -13.35 -6.29 -15.97
C ASN A 123 -14.78 -6.05 -15.67
N GLY A 124 -15.02 -5.47 -14.56
CA GLY A 124 -16.35 -5.26 -14.10
C GLY A 124 -17.08 -4.28 -14.92
N ASN A 125 -16.51 -4.05 -15.93
CA ASN A 125 -17.20 -3.43 -16.90
C ASN A 125 -18.64 -3.42 -16.81
#